data_fc709c2e366a0394f8947abb0b45eedb
#
_entry.id   fc709c2e366a0394f8947abb0b45eedb
#
_cell.length_a   1.000
_cell.length_b   1.000
_cell.length_c   1.000
_cell.angle_alpha   90.00
_cell.angle_beta   90.00
_cell.angle_gamma   90.00
#
_symmetry.space_group_name_H-M   'P 1'
#
loop_
_entity.id
_entity.type
_entity.pdbx_description
1 polymer ?
#
loop_
_entity_poly.entity_id
_entity_poly.type
_entity_poly.pdbx_seq_one_letter_code
_entity_poly.pdbx_strand_id
1 'polypeptide(L)'
;MKITRLDLDGVGSPRGLAGRIHEIEDLPLAVPVEDLCCALDIVSIEEIETDAFEAALVTDATRSSGDILVNRNSSSLRRRFSIAHELGHFLVEAHQAVADRPRHCALGDLHLLAPRSKDRRRHIEGEANTFAAELLMPPKRIRELVGRRGVSLETVMAMAHAMAVSKEAMARAFVDAHREPVAVVVSRHCRVQRFYRHQDFPFLPLAAGKPLPPDATALELLERGVASDLEELEPDTRLSERDAERTLVLTEQVLGQSDGYALTRLQVELDEEE
;
A
#
# COMPACT_ATOMS: atom_id res chain seq x y z
N MET A 1 -3.72 -0.26 -25.49
CA MET A 1 -4.84 -0.42 -24.53
C MET A 1 -6.14 -0.06 -25.23
N LYS A 2 -7.28 -0.55 -24.76
CA LYS A 2 -8.61 -0.26 -25.32
C LYS A 2 -9.30 0.87 -24.57
N ILE A 3 -8.92 1.07 -23.32
CA ILE A 3 -9.53 2.04 -22.41
C ILE A 3 -9.29 3.48 -22.86
N THR A 4 -10.32 4.29 -22.70
CA THR A 4 -10.30 5.74 -22.91
C THR A 4 -10.88 6.44 -21.68
N ARG A 5 -10.69 7.74 -21.55
CA ARG A 5 -11.29 8.52 -20.43
C ARG A 5 -12.81 8.48 -20.44
N LEU A 6 -13.45 8.38 -21.62
CA LEU A 6 -14.89 8.26 -21.73
C LEU A 6 -15.46 7.00 -21.04
N ASP A 7 -14.68 5.94 -20.99
CA ASP A 7 -15.07 4.70 -20.30
C ASP A 7 -15.09 4.84 -18.77
N LEU A 8 -14.49 5.91 -18.25
CA LEU A 8 -14.41 6.26 -16.83
C LEU A 8 -15.42 7.35 -16.44
N ASP A 9 -16.16 7.89 -17.40
CA ASP A 9 -17.14 8.96 -17.15
C ASP A 9 -18.21 8.51 -16.15
N GLY A 10 -18.57 9.41 -15.22
CA GLY A 10 -19.52 9.13 -14.13
C GLY A 10 -18.98 8.25 -12.99
N VAL A 11 -17.74 7.79 -13.04
CA VAL A 11 -17.12 7.04 -11.95
C VAL A 11 -16.44 8.01 -10.97
N GLY A 12 -17.14 8.38 -9.90
CA GLY A 12 -16.69 9.44 -8.97
C GLY A 12 -15.71 9.02 -7.88
N SER A 13 -15.45 7.73 -7.65
CA SER A 13 -14.58 7.30 -6.55
C SER A 13 -13.23 6.75 -7.03
N PRO A 14 -12.14 7.00 -6.30
CA PRO A 14 -10.81 6.46 -6.63
C PRO A 14 -10.79 4.94 -6.82
N ARG A 15 -11.47 4.20 -5.93
CA ARG A 15 -11.60 2.74 -6.02
C ARG A 15 -12.42 2.31 -7.22
N GLY A 16 -13.50 3.02 -7.50
CA GLY A 16 -14.34 2.77 -8.67
C GLY A 16 -13.56 2.95 -9.97
N LEU A 17 -12.78 4.03 -10.09
CA LEU A 17 -11.92 4.30 -11.25
C LEU A 17 -10.89 3.19 -11.45
N ALA A 18 -10.14 2.81 -10.42
CA ALA A 18 -9.18 1.71 -10.50
C ALA A 18 -9.86 0.38 -10.85
N GLY A 19 -11.00 0.07 -10.23
CA GLY A 19 -11.78 -1.12 -10.52
C GLY A 19 -12.27 -1.16 -11.96
N ARG A 20 -12.78 -0.03 -12.48
CA ARG A 20 -13.26 0.08 -13.85
C ARG A 20 -12.15 -0.12 -14.88
N ILE A 21 -10.96 0.39 -14.61
CA ILE A 21 -9.78 0.14 -15.45
C ILE A 21 -9.47 -1.37 -15.52
N HIS A 22 -9.48 -2.06 -14.38
CA HIS A 22 -9.25 -3.52 -14.31
C HIS A 22 -10.38 -4.36 -14.92
N GLU A 23 -11.60 -3.83 -15.05
CA GLU A 23 -12.72 -4.50 -15.73
C GLU A 23 -12.59 -4.43 -17.24
N ILE A 24 -12.12 -3.29 -17.77
CA ILE A 24 -12.01 -3.04 -19.20
C ILE A 24 -10.74 -3.66 -19.79
N GLU A 25 -9.64 -3.55 -19.06
CA GLU A 25 -8.33 -4.04 -19.49
C GLU A 25 -7.93 -5.32 -18.75
N ASP A 26 -7.49 -6.31 -19.50
CA ASP A 26 -6.84 -7.50 -18.93
C ASP A 26 -5.38 -7.20 -18.58
N LEU A 27 -5.21 -6.48 -17.48
CA LEU A 27 -3.91 -6.00 -17.05
C LEU A 27 -3.07 -7.13 -16.44
N PRO A 28 -1.76 -7.20 -16.72
CA PRO A 28 -0.84 -8.10 -16.01
C PRO A 28 -0.72 -7.73 -14.53
N LEU A 29 -0.09 -8.60 -13.71
CA LEU A 29 0.15 -8.30 -12.29
C LEU A 29 0.99 -7.02 -12.12
N ALA A 30 2.05 -6.87 -12.89
CA ALA A 30 2.79 -5.61 -12.97
C ALA A 30 2.09 -4.69 -13.98
N VAL A 31 1.13 -3.90 -13.53
CA VAL A 31 0.35 -2.97 -14.37
C VAL A 31 1.30 -2.06 -15.19
N PRO A 32 1.19 -1.96 -16.51
CA PRO A 32 2.00 -1.04 -17.32
C PRO A 32 1.48 0.41 -17.18
N VAL A 33 1.95 1.08 -16.12
CA VAL A 33 1.39 2.38 -15.70
C VAL A 33 1.61 3.46 -16.74
N GLU A 34 2.77 3.47 -17.39
CA GLU A 34 3.11 4.45 -18.42
C GLU A 34 2.21 4.29 -19.66
N ASP A 35 1.98 3.05 -20.11
CA ASP A 35 1.07 2.78 -21.23
C ASP A 35 -0.37 3.16 -20.89
N LEU A 36 -0.77 2.92 -19.63
CA LEU A 36 -2.10 3.31 -19.13
C LEU A 36 -2.25 4.84 -19.07
N CYS A 37 -1.23 5.56 -18.61
CA CYS A 37 -1.20 7.01 -18.64
C CYS A 37 -1.40 7.54 -20.06
N CYS A 38 -0.65 7.00 -21.02
CA CYS A 38 -0.76 7.38 -22.44
C CYS A 38 -2.18 7.13 -23.01
N ALA A 39 -2.80 6.00 -22.65
CA ALA A 39 -4.18 5.68 -23.07
C ALA A 39 -5.24 6.61 -22.44
N LEU A 40 -4.92 7.25 -21.33
CA LEU A 40 -5.79 8.13 -20.54
C LEU A 40 -5.41 9.63 -20.64
N ASP A 41 -4.85 10.04 -21.78
CA ASP A 41 -4.53 11.43 -22.16
C ASP A 41 -3.38 12.08 -21.34
N ILE A 42 -2.50 11.30 -20.74
CA ILE A 42 -1.20 11.79 -20.29
C ILE A 42 -0.25 11.78 -21.51
N VAL A 43 0.18 12.96 -21.91
CA VAL A 43 0.96 13.16 -23.15
C VAL A 43 2.43 12.79 -22.94
N SER A 44 3.00 13.17 -21.79
CA SER A 44 4.40 12.87 -21.48
C SER A 44 4.59 12.47 -20.00
N ILE A 45 5.65 11.69 -19.76
CA ILE A 45 6.17 11.38 -18.44
C ILE A 45 7.66 11.68 -18.48
N GLU A 46 8.10 12.70 -17.75
CA GLU A 46 9.48 13.19 -17.78
C GLU A 46 10.16 12.96 -16.43
N GLU A 47 11.34 12.33 -16.48
CA GLU A 47 12.20 12.19 -15.31
C GLU A 47 13.07 13.43 -15.13
N ILE A 48 12.89 14.13 -14.00
CA ILE A 48 13.68 15.29 -13.64
C ILE A 48 14.45 15.06 -12.34
N GLU A 49 15.57 15.72 -12.20
CA GLU A 49 16.35 15.72 -10.97
C GLU A 49 15.88 16.88 -10.09
N THR A 50 15.33 16.57 -8.93
CA THR A 50 14.79 17.57 -8.00
C THR A 50 14.72 17.04 -6.58
N ASP A 51 14.89 17.94 -5.60
CA ASP A 51 14.64 17.67 -4.18
C ASP A 51 13.29 18.26 -3.72
N ALA A 52 12.55 18.92 -4.62
CA ALA A 52 11.33 19.65 -4.27
C ALA A 52 10.09 18.74 -4.15
N PHE A 53 10.04 17.65 -4.93
CA PHE A 53 8.87 16.77 -4.97
C PHE A 53 9.21 15.35 -5.47
N GLU A 54 8.33 14.40 -5.24
CA GLU A 54 8.41 13.03 -5.78
C GLU A 54 7.83 12.94 -7.19
N ALA A 55 6.68 13.58 -7.40
CA ALA A 55 6.07 13.75 -8.71
C ALA A 55 5.21 15.02 -8.74
N ALA A 56 4.82 15.42 -9.95
CA ALA A 56 3.91 16.53 -10.15
C ALA A 56 3.10 16.35 -11.44
N LEU A 57 1.79 16.59 -11.36
CA LEU A 57 0.92 16.68 -12.52
C LEU A 57 0.87 18.12 -13.02
N VAL A 58 1.11 18.29 -14.31
CA VAL A 58 0.92 19.54 -15.06
C VAL A 58 -0.22 19.33 -16.04
N THR A 59 -1.25 20.16 -15.97
CA THR A 59 -2.42 20.07 -16.85
C THR A 59 -3.05 21.43 -17.05
N ASP A 60 -3.82 21.59 -18.12
CA ASP A 60 -4.61 22.78 -18.37
C ASP A 60 -5.86 22.85 -17.45
N ALA A 61 -6.57 23.97 -17.48
CA ALA A 61 -7.74 24.20 -16.64
C ALA A 61 -8.90 23.25 -16.98
N THR A 62 -8.96 22.73 -18.21
CA THR A 62 -9.99 21.81 -18.70
C THR A 62 -9.59 20.34 -18.54
N ARG A 63 -8.33 20.09 -18.16
CA ARG A 63 -7.75 18.75 -18.08
C ARG A 63 -7.95 17.94 -19.36
N SER A 64 -7.80 18.61 -20.50
CA SER A 64 -7.90 17.93 -21.79
C SER A 64 -6.78 16.92 -21.98
N SER A 65 -5.60 17.25 -21.45
CA SER A 65 -4.43 16.38 -21.37
C SER A 65 -3.57 16.73 -20.15
N GLY A 66 -2.58 15.91 -19.84
CA GLY A 66 -1.65 16.15 -18.74
C GLY A 66 -0.24 15.66 -19.04
N ASP A 67 0.73 16.23 -18.32
CA ASP A 67 2.12 15.80 -18.28
C ASP A 67 2.49 15.44 -16.84
N ILE A 68 3.27 14.38 -16.65
CA ILE A 68 3.72 13.95 -15.32
C ILE A 68 5.24 14.17 -15.25
N LEU A 69 5.67 14.94 -14.27
CA LEU A 69 7.07 15.05 -13.89
C LEU A 69 7.34 14.11 -12.72
N VAL A 70 8.40 13.31 -12.79
CA VAL A 70 8.74 12.36 -11.72
C VAL A 70 10.21 12.48 -11.33
N ASN A 71 10.50 12.42 -10.03
CA ASN A 71 11.85 12.56 -9.51
C ASN A 71 12.73 11.37 -9.90
N ARG A 72 13.78 11.64 -10.69
CA ARG A 72 14.76 10.65 -11.14
C ARG A 72 15.51 9.97 -9.99
N ASN A 73 15.71 10.66 -8.87
CA ASN A 73 16.45 10.15 -7.71
C ASN A 73 15.66 9.11 -6.90
N SER A 74 14.35 9.01 -7.14
CA SER A 74 13.49 8.00 -6.49
C SER A 74 13.71 6.61 -7.08
N SER A 75 13.54 5.57 -6.26
CA SER A 75 13.60 4.18 -6.75
C SER A 75 12.53 3.91 -7.82
N SER A 76 12.76 2.95 -8.70
CA SER A 76 11.82 2.58 -9.76
C SER A 76 10.42 2.25 -9.23
N LEU A 77 10.34 1.51 -8.12
CA LEU A 77 9.06 1.18 -7.47
C LEU A 77 8.36 2.43 -6.93
N ARG A 78 9.13 3.39 -6.42
CA ARG A 78 8.60 4.67 -5.93
C ARG A 78 8.09 5.52 -7.08
N ARG A 79 8.88 5.68 -8.15
CA ARG A 79 8.46 6.42 -9.35
C ARG A 79 7.18 5.86 -9.94
N ARG A 80 7.09 4.55 -10.04
CA ARG A 80 5.91 3.84 -10.53
C ARG A 80 4.66 4.16 -9.72
N PHE A 81 4.76 4.14 -8.37
CA PHE A 81 3.66 4.53 -7.50
C PHE A 81 3.29 6.02 -7.68
N SER A 82 4.29 6.89 -7.78
CA SER A 82 4.08 8.31 -7.96
C SER A 82 3.39 8.64 -9.30
N ILE A 83 3.76 7.95 -10.39
CA ILE A 83 3.07 8.09 -11.69
C ILE A 83 1.59 7.68 -11.56
N ALA A 84 1.31 6.55 -10.93
CA ALA A 84 -0.07 6.11 -10.70
C ALA A 84 -0.85 7.08 -9.81
N HIS A 85 -0.21 7.70 -8.84
CA HIS A 85 -0.78 8.71 -7.96
C HIS A 85 -1.15 9.99 -8.72
N GLU A 86 -0.26 10.49 -9.59
CA GLU A 86 -0.54 11.66 -10.43
C GLU A 86 -1.65 11.37 -11.46
N LEU A 87 -1.70 10.15 -12.01
CA LEU A 87 -2.82 9.71 -12.82
C LEU A 87 -4.13 9.74 -12.02
N GLY A 88 -4.12 9.35 -10.74
CA GLY A 88 -5.26 9.49 -9.84
C GLY A 88 -5.72 10.94 -9.69
N HIS A 89 -4.79 11.87 -9.51
CA HIS A 89 -5.12 13.30 -9.51
C HIS A 89 -5.69 13.77 -10.84
N PHE A 90 -5.25 13.22 -11.94
CA PHE A 90 -5.76 13.56 -13.26
C PHE A 90 -7.17 13.03 -13.52
N LEU A 91 -7.52 11.84 -13.04
CA LEU A 91 -8.79 11.18 -13.31
C LEU A 91 -9.90 11.55 -12.32
N VAL A 92 -9.58 11.80 -11.04
CA VAL A 92 -10.59 12.14 -10.04
C VAL A 92 -11.07 13.57 -10.25
N GLU A 93 -12.32 13.74 -10.69
CA GLU A 93 -12.89 15.05 -11.02
C GLU A 93 -12.87 16.03 -9.85
N ALA A 94 -13.12 15.55 -8.63
CA ALA A 94 -13.11 16.36 -7.41
C ALA A 94 -11.74 16.99 -7.10
N HIS A 95 -10.66 16.51 -7.74
CA HIS A 95 -9.32 17.06 -7.63
C HIS A 95 -9.07 18.28 -8.52
N GLN A 96 -10.11 19.02 -8.88
CA GLN A 96 -9.94 20.24 -9.69
C GLN A 96 -8.90 21.17 -9.08
N ALA A 97 -8.01 21.64 -9.92
CA ALA A 97 -7.01 22.63 -9.52
C ALA A 97 -7.72 23.88 -8.98
N VAL A 98 -7.35 24.30 -7.78
CA VAL A 98 -7.48 25.71 -7.45
C VAL A 98 -6.54 26.41 -8.43
N ALA A 99 -7.12 27.19 -9.33
CA ALA A 99 -6.38 27.94 -10.34
C ALA A 99 -5.11 28.54 -9.73
N ASP A 100 -4.00 28.47 -10.46
CA ASP A 100 -2.72 29.14 -10.25
C ASP A 100 -1.59 28.42 -9.50
N ARG A 101 -1.66 27.12 -9.17
CA ARG A 101 -0.46 26.43 -8.66
C ARG A 101 -0.32 25.04 -9.24
N PRO A 102 0.85 24.68 -9.83
CA PRO A 102 1.18 23.29 -10.13
C PRO A 102 1.05 22.46 -8.84
N ARG A 103 0.45 21.27 -8.95
CA ARG A 103 0.37 20.36 -7.80
C ARG A 103 1.68 19.62 -7.69
N HIS A 104 2.29 19.66 -6.53
CA HIS A 104 3.51 18.93 -6.20
C HIS A 104 3.20 17.98 -5.05
N CYS A 105 3.49 16.69 -5.23
CA CYS A 105 3.41 15.69 -4.18
C CYS A 105 4.72 15.60 -3.41
N ALA A 106 4.70 15.93 -2.14
CA ALA A 106 5.85 15.73 -1.25
C ALA A 106 5.90 14.28 -0.72
N LEU A 107 7.08 13.84 -0.27
CA LEU A 107 7.29 12.51 0.33
C LEU A 107 6.27 12.15 1.41
N GLY A 108 5.86 13.13 2.23
CA GLY A 108 4.87 12.95 3.29
C GLY A 108 3.45 12.67 2.79
N ASP A 109 3.10 13.16 1.61
CA ASP A 109 1.77 13.03 1.05
C ASP A 109 1.48 11.59 0.57
N LEU A 110 2.51 10.86 0.13
CA LEU A 110 2.40 9.50 -0.38
C LEU A 110 2.15 8.41 0.71
N HIS A 111 2.17 8.78 1.98
CA HIS A 111 1.87 7.88 3.10
C HIS A 111 0.44 8.02 3.64
N LEU A 112 -0.32 8.99 3.12
CA LEU A 112 -1.70 9.23 3.55
C LEU A 112 -2.63 8.23 2.83
N LEU A 113 -3.20 7.29 3.56
CA LEU A 113 -4.35 6.52 3.10
C LEU A 113 -5.55 6.88 3.97
N ALA A 114 -6.63 7.20 3.33
CA ALA A 114 -7.92 7.57 3.88
C ALA A 114 -7.93 8.85 4.77
N PRO A 115 -8.75 9.81 4.41
CA PRO A 115 -8.82 11.09 5.11
C PRO A 115 -9.70 10.98 6.34
N ARG A 116 -9.10 11.00 7.51
CA ARG A 116 -9.80 11.30 8.76
C ARG A 116 -9.75 12.81 9.09
N SER A 117 -9.24 13.62 8.18
CA SER A 117 -8.99 15.05 8.39
C SER A 117 -9.99 15.90 7.61
N LYS A 118 -10.46 16.99 8.23
CA LYS A 118 -11.26 18.05 7.56
C LYS A 118 -10.44 18.88 6.57
N ASP A 119 -9.15 18.62 6.46
CA ASP A 119 -8.24 19.28 5.53
C ASP A 119 -8.44 18.74 4.12
N ARG A 120 -9.02 19.56 3.24
CA ARG A 120 -9.31 19.21 1.85
C ARG A 120 -8.07 18.72 1.08
N ARG A 121 -6.90 19.28 1.36
CA ARG A 121 -5.65 18.84 0.71
C ARG A 121 -5.33 17.39 1.08
N ARG A 122 -5.32 17.07 2.37
CA ARG A 122 -5.06 15.70 2.84
C ARG A 122 -6.08 14.70 2.30
N HIS A 123 -7.33 15.14 2.14
CA HIS A 123 -8.38 14.30 1.55
C HIS A 123 -8.03 13.94 0.10
N ILE A 124 -7.73 14.93 -0.71
CA ILE A 124 -7.35 14.78 -2.12
C ILE A 124 -6.11 13.89 -2.28
N GLU A 125 -5.06 14.10 -1.48
CA GLU A 125 -3.86 13.24 -1.48
C GLU A 125 -4.19 11.79 -1.08
N GLY A 126 -5.06 11.62 -0.08
CA GLY A 126 -5.54 10.29 0.34
C GLY A 126 -6.33 9.58 -0.75
N GLU A 127 -7.13 10.29 -1.53
CA GLU A 127 -7.88 9.75 -2.67
C GLU A 127 -6.94 9.31 -3.80
N ALA A 128 -5.94 10.12 -4.15
CA ALA A 128 -4.95 9.76 -5.16
C ALA A 128 -4.10 8.55 -4.72
N ASN A 129 -3.71 8.48 -3.45
CA ASN A 129 -3.05 7.31 -2.88
C ASN A 129 -3.92 6.06 -2.93
N THR A 130 -5.23 6.21 -2.65
CA THR A 130 -6.18 5.10 -2.74
C THR A 130 -6.30 4.60 -4.17
N PHE A 131 -6.42 5.50 -5.15
CA PHE A 131 -6.44 5.14 -6.57
C PHE A 131 -5.18 4.37 -6.96
N ALA A 132 -3.98 4.91 -6.65
CA ALA A 132 -2.71 4.27 -6.99
C ALA A 132 -2.57 2.88 -6.35
N ALA A 133 -2.95 2.74 -5.08
CA ALA A 133 -2.90 1.46 -4.37
C ALA A 133 -3.86 0.43 -4.99
N GLU A 134 -5.10 0.79 -5.24
CA GLU A 134 -6.11 -0.09 -5.84
C GLU A 134 -5.77 -0.47 -7.30
N LEU A 135 -5.16 0.46 -8.05
CA LEU A 135 -4.69 0.20 -9.41
C LEU A 135 -3.53 -0.80 -9.44
N LEU A 136 -2.52 -0.57 -8.59
CA LEU A 136 -1.29 -1.38 -8.58
C LEU A 136 -1.44 -2.69 -7.82
N MET A 137 -2.30 -2.72 -6.80
CA MET A 137 -2.48 -3.84 -5.86
C MET A 137 -3.97 -4.12 -5.62
N PRO A 138 -4.74 -4.51 -6.65
CA PRO A 138 -6.18 -4.70 -6.51
C PRO A 138 -6.50 -5.80 -5.49
N PRO A 139 -7.35 -5.52 -4.48
CA PRO A 139 -7.63 -6.46 -3.38
C PRO A 139 -8.15 -7.82 -3.85
N LYS A 140 -8.91 -7.85 -4.94
CA LYS A 140 -9.39 -9.10 -5.54
C LYS A 140 -8.24 -10.00 -5.97
N ARG A 141 -7.23 -9.45 -6.66
CA ARG A 141 -6.05 -10.22 -7.10
C ARG A 141 -5.18 -10.67 -5.94
N ILE A 142 -5.03 -9.83 -4.91
CA ILE A 142 -4.32 -10.22 -3.68
C ILE A 142 -5.01 -11.44 -3.05
N ARG A 143 -6.33 -11.38 -2.84
CA ARG A 143 -7.10 -12.51 -2.27
C ARG A 143 -7.00 -13.78 -3.11
N GLU A 144 -7.04 -13.68 -4.42
CA GLU A 144 -6.89 -14.83 -5.33
C GLU A 144 -5.49 -15.47 -5.22
N LEU A 145 -4.44 -14.66 -5.12
CA LEU A 145 -3.07 -15.14 -4.98
C LEU A 145 -2.83 -15.77 -3.60
N VAL A 146 -3.34 -15.15 -2.54
CA VAL A 146 -3.29 -15.71 -1.18
C VAL A 146 -4.06 -17.04 -1.10
N GLY A 147 -5.25 -17.12 -1.69
CA GLY A 147 -6.04 -18.36 -1.73
C GLY A 147 -5.33 -19.50 -2.47
N ARG A 148 -4.45 -19.19 -3.42
CA ARG A 148 -3.67 -20.21 -4.16
C ARG A 148 -2.36 -20.61 -3.48
N ARG A 149 -1.71 -19.70 -2.77
CA ARG A 149 -0.34 -19.85 -2.26
C ARG A 149 -0.27 -20.00 -0.73
N GLY A 150 -1.38 -19.73 -0.04
CA GLY A 150 -1.42 -19.67 1.41
C GLY A 150 -1.02 -18.29 1.97
N VAL A 151 -1.29 -18.15 3.27
CA VAL A 151 -1.05 -16.92 4.04
C VAL A 151 0.36 -17.02 4.64
N SER A 152 1.34 -16.39 4.00
CA SER A 152 2.73 -16.36 4.51
C SER A 152 3.45 -15.08 4.06
N LEU A 153 4.54 -14.73 4.75
CA LEU A 153 5.39 -13.60 4.35
C LEU A 153 6.06 -13.83 3.01
N GLU A 154 6.39 -15.08 2.65
CA GLU A 154 6.93 -15.43 1.34
C GLU A 154 5.92 -15.13 0.24
N THR A 155 4.64 -15.42 0.48
CA THR A 155 3.56 -15.08 -0.45
C THR A 155 3.46 -13.55 -0.60
N VAL A 156 3.52 -12.79 0.48
CA VAL A 156 3.53 -11.32 0.44
C VAL A 156 4.72 -10.79 -0.37
N MET A 157 5.92 -11.37 -0.18
CA MET A 157 7.12 -10.96 -0.94
C MET A 157 7.01 -11.31 -2.42
N ALA A 158 6.50 -12.51 -2.74
CA ALA A 158 6.28 -12.93 -4.12
C ALA A 158 5.27 -12.03 -4.84
N MET A 159 4.20 -11.61 -4.15
CA MET A 159 3.22 -10.66 -4.68
C MET A 159 3.85 -9.27 -4.89
N ALA A 160 4.65 -8.77 -3.94
CA ALA A 160 5.34 -7.50 -4.07
C ALA A 160 6.23 -7.47 -5.32
N HIS A 161 6.97 -8.54 -5.56
CA HIS A 161 7.80 -8.69 -6.76
C HIS A 161 6.97 -8.76 -8.03
N ALA A 162 5.95 -9.62 -8.06
CA ALA A 162 5.10 -9.85 -9.23
C ALA A 162 4.29 -8.62 -9.65
N MET A 163 3.88 -7.79 -8.68
CA MET A 163 3.12 -6.54 -8.92
C MET A 163 4.04 -5.32 -9.07
N ALA A 164 5.36 -5.50 -8.95
CA ALA A 164 6.36 -4.44 -9.00
C ALA A 164 6.04 -3.28 -8.05
N VAL A 165 5.82 -3.60 -6.77
CA VAL A 165 5.56 -2.65 -5.68
C VAL A 165 6.52 -2.89 -4.51
N SER A 166 6.62 -1.92 -3.59
CA SER A 166 7.45 -2.11 -2.41
C SER A 166 6.86 -3.19 -1.47
N LYS A 167 7.74 -3.90 -0.76
CA LYS A 167 7.35 -4.91 0.21
C LYS A 167 6.42 -4.36 1.29
N GLU A 168 6.69 -3.13 1.75
CA GLU A 168 5.87 -2.43 2.74
C GLU A 168 4.48 -2.09 2.18
N ALA A 169 4.40 -1.60 0.93
CA ALA A 169 3.12 -1.32 0.28
C ALA A 169 2.30 -2.61 0.12
N MET A 170 2.94 -3.70 -0.29
CA MET A 170 2.27 -5.00 -0.40
C MET A 170 1.84 -5.55 0.95
N ALA A 171 2.67 -5.45 2.00
CA ALA A 171 2.30 -5.88 3.34
C ALA A 171 1.05 -5.17 3.86
N ARG A 172 0.96 -3.86 3.62
CA ARG A 172 -0.24 -3.08 3.94
C ARG A 172 -1.45 -3.52 3.11
N ALA A 173 -1.30 -3.58 1.78
CA ALA A 173 -2.39 -3.99 0.89
C ALA A 173 -2.89 -5.43 1.19
N PHE A 174 -1.97 -6.31 1.59
CA PHE A 174 -2.30 -7.65 2.07
C PHE A 174 -3.18 -7.63 3.32
N VAL A 175 -2.80 -6.84 4.34
CA VAL A 175 -3.59 -6.68 5.57
C VAL A 175 -4.98 -6.11 5.26
N ASP A 176 -5.05 -5.07 4.42
CA ASP A 176 -6.32 -4.43 4.05
C ASP A 176 -7.22 -5.35 3.20
N ALA A 177 -6.63 -6.27 2.43
CA ALA A 177 -7.36 -7.20 1.56
C ALA A 177 -7.71 -8.53 2.21
N HIS A 178 -7.04 -8.89 3.31
CA HIS A 178 -7.24 -10.18 3.99
C HIS A 178 -8.63 -10.25 4.65
N ARG A 179 -9.17 -11.47 4.80
CA ARG A 179 -10.50 -11.67 5.41
C ARG A 179 -10.44 -11.94 6.90
N GLU A 180 -9.35 -12.54 7.34
CA GLU A 180 -9.13 -12.89 8.74
C GLU A 180 -8.31 -11.83 9.45
N PRO A 181 -8.41 -11.71 10.77
CA PRO A 181 -7.64 -10.75 11.54
C PRO A 181 -6.13 -11.04 11.44
N VAL A 182 -5.42 -10.18 10.71
CA VAL A 182 -3.97 -10.25 10.50
C VAL A 182 -3.33 -8.89 10.76
N ALA A 183 -2.10 -8.89 11.24
CA ALA A 183 -1.29 -7.68 11.35
C ALA A 183 0.11 -7.94 10.78
N VAL A 184 0.74 -6.89 10.25
CA VAL A 184 2.14 -6.91 9.83
C VAL A 184 2.88 -5.77 10.51
N VAL A 185 3.96 -6.12 11.23
CA VAL A 185 4.86 -5.18 11.88
C VAL A 185 6.13 -5.04 11.04
N VAL A 186 6.50 -3.82 10.72
CA VAL A 186 7.77 -3.45 10.08
C VAL A 186 8.69 -2.96 11.17
N SER A 187 9.79 -3.65 11.38
CA SER A 187 10.82 -3.24 12.34
C SER A 187 12.15 -2.97 11.65
N ARG A 188 13.01 -2.20 12.30
CA ARG A 188 14.40 -1.96 11.90
C ARG A 188 15.29 -1.83 13.13
N HIS A 189 16.40 -2.56 13.14
CA HIS A 189 17.31 -2.60 14.29
C HIS A 189 16.57 -2.81 15.63
N CYS A 190 15.68 -3.82 15.64
CA CYS A 190 14.88 -4.20 16.82
C CYS A 190 13.92 -3.10 17.31
N ARG A 191 13.56 -2.14 16.45
CA ARG A 191 12.59 -1.08 16.78
C ARG A 191 11.45 -1.08 15.76
N VAL A 192 10.24 -0.92 16.28
CA VAL A 192 9.05 -0.75 15.45
C VAL A 192 9.20 0.50 14.59
N GLN A 193 9.09 0.35 13.28
CA GLN A 193 8.99 1.47 12.35
C GLN A 193 7.54 1.83 12.11
N ARG A 194 6.75 0.83 11.73
CA ARG A 194 5.31 0.91 11.45
C ARG A 194 4.66 -0.43 11.68
N PHE A 195 3.34 -0.44 11.78
CA PHE A 195 2.54 -1.65 11.72
C PHE A 195 1.22 -1.38 11.02
N TYR A 196 0.71 -2.41 10.38
CA TYR A 196 -0.57 -2.44 9.68
C TYR A 196 -1.40 -3.53 10.33
N ARG A 197 -2.67 -3.26 10.55
CA ARG A 197 -3.56 -4.12 11.31
C ARG A 197 -4.91 -4.17 10.62
N HIS A 198 -5.44 -5.38 10.40
CA HIS A 198 -6.83 -5.55 9.98
C HIS A 198 -7.76 -4.89 11.00
N GLN A 199 -8.91 -4.41 10.58
CA GLN A 199 -9.85 -3.71 11.46
C GLN A 199 -10.30 -4.58 12.65
N ASP A 200 -10.46 -5.88 12.44
CA ASP A 200 -10.91 -6.85 13.43
C ASP A 200 -9.75 -7.47 14.23
N PHE A 201 -8.50 -7.15 13.92
CA PHE A 201 -7.36 -7.59 14.70
C PHE A 201 -7.32 -6.84 16.05
N PRO A 202 -7.09 -7.52 17.18
CA PRO A 202 -6.98 -6.93 18.52
C PRO A 202 -5.99 -5.77 18.61
N PHE A 203 -6.08 -4.98 19.66
CA PHE A 203 -5.15 -3.88 19.86
C PHE A 203 -3.72 -4.40 20.09
N LEU A 204 -2.77 -3.92 19.27
CA LEU A 204 -1.35 -4.18 19.45
C LEU A 204 -0.74 -3.06 20.30
N PRO A 205 -0.12 -3.37 21.45
CA PRO A 205 0.52 -2.37 22.32
C PRO A 205 1.89 -1.94 21.77
N LEU A 206 1.95 -1.63 20.47
CA LEU A 206 3.14 -1.22 19.75
C LEU A 206 3.10 0.27 19.43
N ALA A 207 4.26 0.91 19.40
CA ALA A 207 4.38 2.30 18.97
C ALA A 207 5.65 2.49 18.14
N ALA A 208 5.57 3.34 17.10
CA ALA A 208 6.70 3.66 16.24
C ALA A 208 7.88 4.20 17.08
N GLY A 209 9.09 3.75 16.76
CA GLY A 209 10.33 4.09 17.46
C GLY A 209 10.59 3.30 18.76
N LYS A 210 9.61 2.57 19.28
CA LYS A 210 9.79 1.75 20.48
C LYS A 210 10.47 0.41 20.15
N PRO A 211 11.20 -0.19 21.12
CA PRO A 211 11.78 -1.52 20.92
C PRO A 211 10.68 -2.56 20.69
N LEU A 212 11.04 -3.64 19.99
CA LEU A 212 10.20 -4.84 19.93
C LEU A 212 10.07 -5.48 21.31
N PRO A 213 9.04 -6.30 21.56
CA PRO A 213 8.96 -7.14 22.76
C PRO A 213 10.24 -7.97 22.96
N PRO A 214 10.68 -8.23 24.20
CA PRO A 214 11.96 -8.91 24.48
C PRO A 214 12.04 -10.34 23.94
N ASP A 215 10.89 -10.97 23.76
CA ASP A 215 10.69 -12.34 23.25
C ASP A 215 10.31 -12.36 21.76
N ALA A 216 10.42 -11.24 21.04
CA ALA A 216 10.08 -11.20 19.63
C ALA A 216 11.10 -12.01 18.80
N THR A 217 10.65 -12.97 18.02
CA THR A 217 11.46 -13.81 17.11
C THR A 217 12.32 -12.98 16.16
N ALA A 218 11.87 -11.77 15.81
CA ALA A 218 12.62 -10.81 14.99
C ALA A 218 13.94 -10.34 15.63
N LEU A 219 14.16 -10.52 16.94
CA LEU A 219 15.41 -10.20 17.62
C LEU A 219 16.50 -11.23 17.34
N GLU A 220 16.11 -12.48 17.08
CA GLU A 220 17.02 -13.61 16.89
C GLU A 220 17.30 -13.88 15.40
N LEU A 221 16.46 -13.33 14.50
CA LEU A 221 16.55 -13.62 13.06
C LEU A 221 17.72 -12.87 12.42
N LEU A 222 18.79 -13.60 12.12
CA LEU A 222 20.03 -13.07 11.55
C LEU A 222 20.10 -13.23 10.01
N GLU A 223 19.34 -14.18 9.43
CA GLU A 223 19.40 -14.50 8.00
C GLU A 223 18.43 -13.66 7.19
N ARG A 224 18.92 -13.12 6.06
CA ARG A 224 18.14 -12.29 5.14
C ARG A 224 17.34 -13.16 4.17
N GLY A 225 16.08 -12.81 3.96
CA GLY A 225 15.26 -13.42 2.92
C GLY A 225 14.74 -14.81 3.23
N VAL A 226 15.03 -15.34 4.42
CA VAL A 226 14.48 -16.57 4.94
C VAL A 226 13.41 -16.21 5.97
N ALA A 227 12.20 -16.74 5.81
CA ALA A 227 11.17 -16.61 6.82
C ALA A 227 11.39 -17.66 7.93
N SER A 228 11.03 -17.32 9.15
CA SER A 228 10.90 -18.31 10.22
C SER A 228 9.79 -19.30 9.90
N ASP A 229 9.79 -20.42 10.57
CA ASP A 229 8.60 -21.26 10.64
C ASP A 229 7.43 -20.46 11.25
N LEU A 230 6.23 -20.94 11.02
CA LEU A 230 5.05 -20.40 11.66
C LEU A 230 5.00 -20.91 13.10
N GLU A 231 5.06 -20.00 14.05
CA GLU A 231 5.06 -20.32 15.47
C GLU A 231 3.71 -19.93 16.10
N GLU A 232 3.17 -20.79 16.93
CA GLU A 232 2.05 -20.47 17.80
C GLU A 232 2.58 -19.88 19.10
N LEU A 233 2.03 -18.73 19.50
CA LEU A 233 2.43 -18.00 20.69
C LEU A 233 1.28 -17.94 21.69
N GLU A 234 1.63 -17.82 22.97
CA GLU A 234 0.65 -17.44 23.97
C GLU A 234 0.14 -16.03 23.68
N PRO A 235 -1.19 -15.81 23.60
CA PRO A 235 -1.75 -14.53 23.20
C PRO A 235 -1.31 -13.32 24.03
N ASP A 236 -1.06 -13.49 25.34
CA ASP A 236 -0.63 -12.44 26.28
C ASP A 236 0.78 -11.91 25.99
N THR A 237 1.59 -12.63 25.21
CA THR A 237 2.92 -12.18 24.77
C THR A 237 2.86 -10.99 23.81
N ARG A 238 1.75 -10.81 23.08
CA ARG A 238 1.58 -9.78 22.04
C ARG A 238 0.35 -8.90 22.24
N LEU A 239 -0.66 -9.35 22.99
CA LEU A 239 -1.93 -8.70 23.15
C LEU A 239 -2.12 -8.18 24.58
N SER A 240 -3.13 -7.33 24.79
CA SER A 240 -3.58 -6.98 26.13
C SER A 240 -4.25 -8.18 26.81
N GLU A 241 -4.24 -8.25 28.15
CA GLU A 241 -4.89 -9.31 28.92
C GLU A 241 -6.33 -9.58 28.45
N ARG A 242 -7.12 -8.52 28.27
CA ARG A 242 -8.51 -8.59 27.78
C ARG A 242 -8.62 -9.19 26.36
N ASP A 243 -7.71 -8.83 25.46
CA ASP A 243 -7.73 -9.33 24.07
C ASP A 243 -7.16 -10.74 24.01
N ALA A 244 -6.21 -11.08 24.87
CA ALA A 244 -5.64 -12.43 24.99
C ALA A 244 -6.69 -13.44 25.44
N GLU A 245 -7.56 -13.09 26.40
CA GLU A 245 -8.66 -13.94 26.87
C GLU A 245 -9.66 -14.34 25.77
N ARG A 246 -9.77 -13.51 24.70
CA ARG A 246 -10.66 -13.74 23.56
C ARG A 246 -9.97 -14.33 22.35
N THR A 247 -8.68 -14.58 22.44
CA THR A 247 -7.88 -15.11 21.34
C THR A 247 -7.63 -16.59 21.56
N LEU A 248 -8.16 -17.43 20.67
CA LEU A 248 -7.98 -18.88 20.72
C LEU A 248 -6.60 -19.29 20.24
N VAL A 249 -6.14 -18.67 19.15
CA VAL A 249 -4.83 -18.95 18.55
C VAL A 249 -4.19 -17.63 18.13
N LEU A 250 -2.91 -17.49 18.46
CA LEU A 250 -2.04 -16.42 17.93
C LEU A 250 -0.85 -17.07 17.24
N THR A 251 -0.63 -16.74 15.98
CA THR A 251 0.55 -17.19 15.23
C THR A 251 1.44 -16.05 14.83
N GLU A 252 2.76 -16.30 14.83
CA GLU A 252 3.80 -15.36 14.38
C GLU A 252 4.64 -16.01 13.28
N GLN A 253 4.99 -15.22 12.27
CA GLN A 253 6.01 -15.54 11.27
C GLN A 253 6.87 -14.31 11.05
N VAL A 254 8.19 -14.48 10.98
CA VAL A 254 9.14 -13.37 10.82
C VAL A 254 9.99 -13.59 9.57
N LEU A 255 10.24 -12.50 8.84
CA LEU A 255 11.12 -12.47 7.67
C LEU A 255 12.17 -11.39 7.82
N GLY A 256 13.44 -11.78 7.97
CA GLY A 256 14.58 -10.87 7.97
C GLY A 256 14.82 -10.25 6.60
N GLN A 257 15.18 -8.96 6.59
CA GLN A 257 15.47 -8.18 5.39
C GLN A 257 16.85 -7.52 5.48
N SER A 258 17.26 -6.82 4.40
CA SER A 258 18.48 -6.01 4.42
C SER A 258 18.42 -4.86 5.43
N ASP A 259 19.59 -4.34 5.79
CA ASP A 259 19.77 -3.14 6.62
C ASP A 259 19.06 -3.16 7.98
N GLY A 260 18.96 -4.38 8.57
CA GLY A 260 18.35 -4.59 9.89
C GLY A 260 16.83 -4.49 9.90
N TYR A 261 16.17 -4.50 8.71
CA TYR A 261 14.73 -4.59 8.62
C TYR A 261 14.24 -6.02 8.85
N ALA A 262 13.06 -6.14 9.44
CA ALA A 262 12.30 -7.37 9.50
C ALA A 262 10.79 -7.07 9.33
N LEU A 263 10.09 -8.05 8.78
CA LEU A 263 8.63 -8.08 8.76
C LEU A 263 8.18 -9.18 9.71
N THR A 264 7.23 -8.88 10.57
CA THR A 264 6.57 -9.85 11.44
C THR A 264 5.09 -9.89 11.08
N ARG A 265 4.58 -11.06 10.69
CA ARG A 265 3.16 -11.30 10.50
C ARG A 265 2.59 -11.93 11.76
N LEU A 266 1.52 -11.35 12.26
CA LEU A 266 0.69 -11.89 13.33
C LEU A 266 -0.69 -12.23 12.77
N GLN A 267 -1.24 -13.34 13.16
CA GLN A 267 -2.62 -13.73 12.83
C GLN A 267 -3.29 -14.30 14.08
N VAL A 268 -4.55 -13.97 14.28
CA VAL A 268 -5.33 -14.45 15.42
C VAL A 268 -6.59 -15.16 14.94
N GLU A 269 -6.97 -16.19 15.69
CA GLU A 269 -8.33 -16.75 15.69
C GLU A 269 -9.01 -16.26 16.96
N LEU A 270 -10.14 -15.57 16.79
CA LEU A 270 -10.92 -15.04 17.90
C LEU A 270 -12.05 -15.99 18.26
N ASP A 271 -12.37 -16.06 19.54
CA ASP A 271 -13.59 -16.71 19.98
C ASP A 271 -14.81 -15.98 19.43
N GLU A 272 -15.69 -16.68 18.72
CA GLU A 272 -16.91 -16.12 18.12
C GLU A 272 -18.05 -15.95 19.15
N GLU A 273 -17.76 -15.96 20.45
CA GLU A 273 -18.82 -15.76 21.44
C GLU A 273 -19.36 -14.33 21.40
N GLU A 274 -20.61 -14.26 20.89
CA GLU A 274 -21.72 -13.31 20.90
C GLU A 274 -21.44 -11.80 20.93
#